data_48e48be5d2aa1ae9497c555d5b325ec9
#
_entry.id   48e48be5d2aa1ae9497c555d5b325ec9
#
_cell.length_a   1.000
_cell.length_b   1.000
_cell.length_c   1.000
_cell.angle_alpha   90.00
_cell.angle_beta   90.00
_cell.angle_gamma   90.00
#
_symmetry.space_group_name_H-M   'P 1'
#
loop_
_entity.id
_entity.type
_entity.pdbx_description
1 polymer ?
#
loop_
_entity_poly.entity_id
_entity_poly.type
_entity_poly.pdbx_seq_one_letter_code
_entity_poly.pdbx_strand_id
1 'polypeptide(L)'
;GMSISSTLAPDAPRVDQPDAPAPTAATRARPRRDWVAIGTLGALLLATSVLYLWGLDASGYANSFYSAAAQAGSQNWTAWFFGSLDAGNAITVDKPPAALWIMGLSVRIFGLSSWSILVPEALMGVATVGVVYATVRRALAGGLGGRVQSPRFGHWAGLAAALITALTPVATLMFRFNNPDALLVLLLTLATYCTVRAAQAGSRRWLMLAGVAI
;
A
#
# COMPACT_ATOMS: atom_id res chain seq x y z
N GLY A 1 -47.14 13.46 66.19
CA GLY A 1 -45.91 14.16 65.91
C GLY A 1 -44.76 13.42 66.63
N MET A 2 -43.91 12.81 65.89
CA MET A 2 -42.75 12.14 66.50
C MET A 2 -41.49 12.67 65.74
N SER A 3 -40.74 13.54 66.47
CA SER A 3 -39.52 14.20 66.00
C SER A 3 -38.39 13.20 66.24
N ILE A 4 -37.67 12.82 65.19
CA ILE A 4 -36.46 12.03 65.27
C ILE A 4 -35.26 12.98 65.19
N SER A 5 -34.59 13.14 66.33
CA SER A 5 -33.33 13.88 66.42
C SER A 5 -32.22 13.05 65.78
N SER A 6 -31.60 13.60 64.72
CA SER A 6 -30.41 13.02 64.11
C SER A 6 -29.19 13.36 64.99
N THR A 7 -28.63 12.35 65.63
CA THR A 7 -27.38 12.43 66.36
C THR A 7 -26.23 12.51 65.37
N LEU A 8 -25.53 13.68 65.35
CA LEU A 8 -24.27 13.85 64.61
C LEU A 8 -23.18 12.92 65.22
N ALA A 9 -22.66 12.04 64.40
CA ALA A 9 -21.46 11.27 64.73
C ALA A 9 -20.23 12.20 64.71
N PRO A 10 -19.28 12.08 65.63
CA PRO A 10 -18.07 12.93 65.67
C PRO A 10 -17.16 12.59 64.49
N ASP A 11 -16.61 13.66 63.87
CA ASP A 11 -15.62 13.62 62.79
C ASP A 11 -14.45 12.70 63.17
N ALA A 12 -14.24 11.67 62.38
CA ALA A 12 -13.03 10.86 62.48
C ALA A 12 -11.82 11.66 61.97
N PRO A 13 -10.67 11.58 62.63
CA PRO A 13 -9.49 12.31 62.21
C PRO A 13 -9.08 11.85 60.79
N ARG A 14 -8.90 12.83 59.87
CA ARG A 14 -8.31 12.58 58.56
C ARG A 14 -6.89 12.10 58.79
N VAL A 15 -6.66 10.83 58.42
CA VAL A 15 -5.30 10.31 58.28
C VAL A 15 -4.73 10.94 57.02
N ASP A 16 -3.72 11.78 57.17
CA ASP A 16 -2.92 12.29 56.04
C ASP A 16 -2.34 11.11 55.30
N GLN A 17 -2.94 10.76 54.13
CA GLN A 17 -2.31 9.86 53.20
C GLN A 17 -1.09 10.58 52.64
N PRO A 18 0.10 9.97 52.70
CA PRO A 18 1.26 10.53 52.02
C PRO A 18 0.97 10.67 50.53
N ASP A 19 1.22 11.86 49.98
CA ASP A 19 1.04 12.17 48.56
C ASP A 19 1.65 11.04 47.70
N ALA A 20 0.81 10.37 46.97
CA ALA A 20 1.29 9.40 45.99
C ALA A 20 2.25 10.12 45.03
N PRO A 21 3.45 9.59 44.80
CA PRO A 21 4.39 10.25 43.91
C PRO A 21 3.73 10.46 42.54
N ALA A 22 3.77 11.69 42.04
CA ALA A 22 3.22 12.08 40.76
C ALA A 22 3.75 11.11 39.69
N PRO A 23 2.89 10.60 38.75
CA PRO A 23 3.31 9.68 37.73
C PRO A 23 4.45 10.32 36.94
N THR A 24 5.63 9.76 37.12
CA THR A 24 6.83 10.15 36.38
C THR A 24 6.48 10.10 34.90
N ALA A 25 6.54 11.24 34.22
CA ALA A 25 6.29 11.34 32.78
C ALA A 25 7.21 10.32 32.09
N ALA A 26 6.64 9.19 31.71
CA ALA A 26 7.37 8.17 30.95
C ALA A 26 7.87 8.84 29.70
N THR A 27 9.17 9.15 29.68
CA THR A 27 9.87 9.69 28.52
C THR A 27 9.60 8.74 27.36
N ARG A 28 8.72 9.14 26.44
CA ARG A 28 8.46 8.37 25.21
C ARG A 28 9.77 8.27 24.47
N ALA A 29 10.49 7.18 24.67
CA ALA A 29 11.68 6.86 23.92
C ALA A 29 11.32 6.92 22.43
N ARG A 30 11.97 7.81 21.68
CA ARG A 30 11.82 7.86 20.23
C ARG A 30 12.12 6.47 19.67
N PRO A 31 11.25 5.90 18.82
CA PRO A 31 11.49 4.59 18.26
C PRO A 31 12.84 4.64 17.53
N ARG A 32 13.79 3.82 17.98
CA ARG A 32 15.08 3.66 17.30
C ARG A 32 14.79 3.23 15.87
N ARG A 33 15.27 3.99 14.90
CA ARG A 33 15.21 3.60 13.49
C ARG A 33 15.91 2.25 13.36
N ASP A 34 15.16 1.25 12.94
CA ASP A 34 15.70 -0.07 12.66
C ASP A 34 16.35 -0.06 11.27
N TRP A 35 17.63 0.30 11.24
CA TRP A 35 18.40 0.40 9.99
C TRP A 35 18.48 -0.93 9.24
N VAL A 36 18.44 -2.05 9.97
CA VAL A 36 18.42 -3.39 9.36
C VAL A 36 17.13 -3.59 8.59
N ALA A 37 15.99 -3.22 9.18
CA ALA A 37 14.69 -3.36 8.52
C ALA A 37 14.59 -2.45 7.29
N ILE A 38 15.14 -1.24 7.34
CA ILE A 38 15.18 -0.33 6.20
C ILE A 38 16.09 -0.87 5.10
N GLY A 39 17.30 -1.32 5.48
CA GLY A 39 18.29 -1.81 4.53
C GLY A 39 17.84 -3.07 3.81
N THR A 40 17.28 -4.04 4.53
CA THR A 40 16.80 -5.32 3.93
C THR A 40 15.58 -5.09 3.02
N LEU A 41 14.64 -4.22 3.40
CA LEU A 41 13.53 -3.84 2.51
C LEU A 41 14.05 -3.10 1.28
N GLY A 42 14.96 -2.14 1.47
CA GLY A 42 15.56 -1.39 0.36
C GLY A 42 16.29 -2.31 -0.62
N ALA A 43 17.06 -3.28 -0.11
CA ALA A 43 17.74 -4.27 -0.93
C ALA A 43 16.75 -5.15 -1.72
N LEU A 44 15.66 -5.59 -1.07
CA LEU A 44 14.62 -6.37 -1.75
C LEU A 44 13.94 -5.58 -2.87
N LEU A 45 13.54 -4.33 -2.60
CA LEU A 45 12.89 -3.50 -3.61
C LEU A 45 13.84 -3.14 -4.76
N LEU A 46 15.12 -2.90 -4.47
CA LEU A 46 16.14 -2.68 -5.49
C LEU A 46 16.33 -3.93 -6.36
N ALA A 47 16.47 -5.11 -5.74
CA ALA A 47 16.59 -6.36 -6.47
C ALA A 47 15.34 -6.64 -7.34
N THR A 48 14.14 -6.36 -6.82
CA THR A 48 12.89 -6.47 -7.57
C THR A 48 12.86 -5.48 -8.75
N SER A 49 13.31 -4.25 -8.52
CA SER A 49 13.41 -3.24 -9.60
C SER A 49 14.36 -3.69 -10.69
N VAL A 50 15.52 -4.22 -10.33
CA VAL A 50 16.47 -4.79 -11.30
C VAL A 50 15.82 -5.95 -12.05
N LEU A 51 15.18 -6.88 -11.35
CA LEU A 51 14.52 -8.03 -11.98
C LEU A 51 13.43 -7.62 -12.98
N TYR A 52 12.62 -6.61 -12.62
CA TYR A 52 11.48 -6.20 -13.46
C TYR A 52 11.87 -5.24 -14.58
N LEU A 53 12.93 -4.46 -14.42
CA LEU A 53 13.37 -3.48 -15.43
C LEU A 53 14.45 -4.03 -16.35
N TRP A 54 15.18 -5.07 -15.96
CA TRP A 54 16.29 -5.60 -16.78
C TRP A 54 15.81 -6.15 -18.11
N GLY A 55 16.33 -5.59 -19.22
CA GLY A 55 15.99 -6.03 -20.56
C GLY A 55 14.49 -5.88 -20.90
N LEU A 56 13.85 -4.85 -20.37
CA LEU A 56 12.42 -4.63 -20.53
C LEU A 56 12.05 -4.34 -21.99
N ASP A 57 12.94 -3.72 -22.73
CA ASP A 57 12.84 -3.41 -24.15
C ASP A 57 12.86 -4.64 -25.07
N ALA A 58 13.38 -5.78 -24.60
CA ALA A 58 13.35 -7.04 -25.34
C ALA A 58 11.92 -7.51 -25.67
N SER A 59 10.92 -7.07 -24.91
CA SER A 59 9.49 -7.35 -25.17
C SER A 59 8.89 -6.44 -26.26
N GLY A 60 9.66 -5.52 -26.82
CA GLY A 60 9.17 -4.53 -27.77
C GLY A 60 8.03 -3.69 -27.16
N TYR A 61 6.95 -3.54 -27.90
CA TYR A 61 5.73 -2.89 -27.42
C TYR A 61 4.79 -3.85 -26.64
N ALA A 62 5.24 -5.08 -26.40
CA ALA A 62 4.51 -6.14 -25.72
C ALA A 62 3.11 -6.37 -26.35
N ASN A 63 2.00 -6.03 -25.69
CA ASN A 63 0.68 -6.11 -26.30
C ASN A 63 0.42 -4.85 -27.14
N SER A 64 0.40 -5.01 -28.47
CA SER A 64 0.20 -3.91 -29.42
C SER A 64 -1.17 -3.22 -29.25
N PHE A 65 -2.18 -3.95 -28.81
CA PHE A 65 -3.53 -3.41 -28.56
C PHE A 65 -3.49 -2.30 -27.48
N TYR A 66 -2.89 -2.59 -26.33
CA TYR A 66 -2.77 -1.59 -25.26
C TYR A 66 -1.74 -0.51 -25.55
N SER A 67 -0.71 -0.84 -26.34
CA SER A 67 0.27 0.14 -26.80
C SER A 67 -0.33 1.15 -27.77
N ALA A 68 -1.23 0.72 -28.66
CA ALA A 68 -1.98 1.61 -29.54
C ALA A 68 -2.88 2.56 -28.73
N ALA A 69 -3.57 2.05 -27.69
CA ALA A 69 -4.39 2.87 -26.81
C ALA A 69 -3.56 3.88 -26.00
N ALA A 70 -2.37 3.49 -25.51
CA ALA A 70 -1.46 4.40 -24.84
C ALA A 70 -0.95 5.50 -25.79
N GLN A 71 -0.65 5.15 -27.04
CA GLN A 71 -0.28 6.12 -28.08
C GLN A 71 -1.43 7.07 -28.41
N ALA A 72 -2.65 6.56 -28.62
CA ALA A 72 -3.83 7.38 -28.89
C ALA A 72 -4.10 8.36 -27.74
N GLY A 73 -4.04 7.87 -26.49
CA GLY A 73 -4.17 8.69 -25.28
C GLY A 73 -3.08 9.73 -25.12
N SER A 74 -1.86 9.48 -25.64
CA SER A 74 -0.80 10.48 -25.65
C SER A 74 -1.07 11.65 -26.58
N GLN A 75 -1.84 11.45 -27.64
CA GLN A 75 -2.16 12.44 -28.66
C GLN A 75 -3.45 13.21 -28.40
N ASN A 76 -4.45 12.55 -27.79
CA ASN A 76 -5.79 13.11 -27.59
C ASN A 76 -6.28 12.87 -26.16
N TRP A 77 -6.70 13.93 -25.46
CA TRP A 77 -7.21 13.83 -24.10
C TRP A 77 -8.52 13.05 -23.96
N THR A 78 -9.37 13.09 -24.98
CA THR A 78 -10.62 12.28 -25.00
C THR A 78 -10.25 10.81 -25.14
N ALA A 79 -9.31 10.46 -26.05
CA ALA A 79 -8.80 9.11 -26.20
C ALA A 79 -8.13 8.61 -24.90
N TRP A 80 -7.38 9.48 -24.22
CA TRP A 80 -6.78 9.17 -22.94
C TRP A 80 -7.82 8.86 -21.86
N PHE A 81 -8.85 9.69 -21.73
CA PHE A 81 -9.87 9.54 -20.70
C PHE A 81 -10.71 8.28 -20.90
N PHE A 82 -11.14 7.99 -22.13
CA PHE A 82 -11.95 6.83 -22.46
C PHE A 82 -11.16 5.56 -22.77
N GLY A 83 -9.84 5.62 -22.85
CA GLY A 83 -9.00 4.49 -23.24
C GLY A 83 -9.24 4.05 -24.68
N SER A 84 -9.34 5.00 -25.60
CA SER A 84 -9.59 4.71 -27.02
C SER A 84 -8.37 4.10 -27.70
N LEU A 85 -8.61 3.19 -28.66
CA LEU A 85 -7.56 2.55 -29.46
C LEU A 85 -6.94 3.47 -30.50
N ASP A 86 -7.67 4.49 -30.90
CA ASP A 86 -7.25 5.47 -31.89
C ASP A 86 -7.58 6.90 -31.44
N ALA A 87 -6.86 7.86 -31.98
CA ALA A 87 -7.04 9.27 -31.68
C ALA A 87 -8.39 9.85 -32.17
N GLY A 88 -9.08 9.17 -33.08
CA GLY A 88 -10.40 9.48 -33.56
C GLY A 88 -11.53 9.03 -32.63
N ASN A 89 -11.21 8.27 -31.60
CA ASN A 89 -12.17 7.76 -30.58
C ASN A 89 -13.25 6.82 -31.16
N ALA A 90 -12.91 6.02 -32.18
CA ALA A 90 -13.86 5.12 -32.82
C ALA A 90 -14.24 3.95 -31.91
N ILE A 91 -13.28 3.42 -31.14
CA ILE A 91 -13.49 2.28 -30.26
C ILE A 91 -12.60 2.38 -29.02
N THR A 92 -13.07 1.94 -27.88
CA THR A 92 -12.33 1.85 -26.63
C THR A 92 -11.78 0.45 -26.39
N VAL A 93 -10.77 0.32 -25.51
CA VAL A 93 -10.32 -0.98 -25.05
C VAL A 93 -11.40 -1.70 -24.23
N ASP A 94 -11.25 -3.00 -24.09
CA ASP A 94 -12.13 -3.91 -23.35
C ASP A 94 -11.91 -3.89 -21.81
N LYS A 95 -11.05 -3.00 -21.32
CA LYS A 95 -10.66 -2.87 -19.91
C LYS A 95 -10.94 -1.46 -19.38
N PRO A 96 -11.10 -1.29 -18.06
CA PRO A 96 -11.19 0.04 -17.45
C PRO A 96 -9.99 0.90 -17.83
N PRO A 97 -10.17 2.18 -18.18
CA PRO A 97 -9.13 3.02 -18.77
C PRO A 97 -8.02 3.45 -17.79
N ALA A 98 -8.18 3.25 -16.48
CA ALA A 98 -7.28 3.77 -15.46
C ALA A 98 -5.80 3.36 -15.64
N ALA A 99 -5.54 2.11 -16.04
CA ALA A 99 -4.18 1.65 -16.33
C ALA A 99 -3.60 2.36 -17.57
N LEU A 100 -4.43 2.59 -18.59
CA LEU A 100 -4.04 3.32 -19.80
C LEU A 100 -3.75 4.80 -19.52
N TRP A 101 -4.37 5.39 -18.50
CA TRP A 101 -4.05 6.77 -18.09
C TRP A 101 -2.58 6.89 -17.70
N ILE A 102 -2.05 5.91 -16.97
CA ILE A 102 -0.65 5.93 -16.53
C ILE A 102 0.29 5.74 -17.72
N MET A 103 0.03 4.73 -18.56
CA MET A 103 0.81 4.47 -19.78
C MET A 103 0.75 5.66 -20.75
N GLY A 104 -0.46 6.18 -21.03
CA GLY A 104 -0.66 7.30 -21.96
C GLY A 104 0.00 8.59 -21.49
N LEU A 105 -0.01 8.89 -20.19
CA LEU A 105 0.74 10.01 -19.62
C LEU A 105 2.25 9.81 -19.74
N SER A 106 2.74 8.61 -19.49
CA SER A 106 4.16 8.28 -19.65
C SER A 106 4.61 8.47 -21.11
N VAL A 107 3.83 7.96 -22.07
CA VAL A 107 4.09 8.14 -23.50
C VAL A 107 4.03 9.63 -23.91
N ARG A 108 3.10 10.40 -23.35
CA ARG A 108 2.98 11.84 -23.59
C ARG A 108 4.20 12.63 -23.13
N ILE A 109 4.80 12.25 -22.00
CA ILE A 109 5.95 12.94 -21.39
C ILE A 109 7.25 12.50 -22.06
N PHE A 110 7.45 11.20 -22.26
CA PHE A 110 8.72 10.61 -22.67
C PHE A 110 8.76 10.18 -24.13
N GLY A 111 7.68 10.35 -24.88
CA GLY A 111 7.55 9.84 -26.24
C GLY A 111 7.20 8.37 -26.30
N LEU A 112 6.84 7.89 -27.50
CA LEU A 112 6.46 6.49 -27.72
C LEU A 112 7.71 5.61 -27.77
N SER A 113 7.85 4.73 -26.81
CA SER A 113 8.90 3.70 -26.74
C SER A 113 8.46 2.53 -25.89
N SER A 114 9.13 1.39 -25.99
CA SER A 114 8.90 0.26 -25.09
C SER A 114 9.06 0.67 -23.61
N TRP A 115 10.06 1.48 -23.31
CA TRP A 115 10.33 1.96 -21.96
C TRP A 115 9.21 2.83 -21.41
N SER A 116 8.71 3.79 -22.16
CA SER A 116 7.64 4.68 -21.71
C SER A 116 6.32 3.94 -21.44
N ILE A 117 6.10 2.81 -22.10
CA ILE A 117 4.91 1.96 -21.90
C ILE A 117 5.12 0.99 -20.72
N LEU A 118 6.28 0.32 -20.66
CA LEU A 118 6.49 -0.82 -19.77
C LEU A 118 7.06 -0.45 -18.39
N VAL A 119 7.81 0.66 -18.27
CA VAL A 119 8.35 1.10 -16.96
C VAL A 119 7.26 1.38 -15.93
N PRO A 120 6.15 2.06 -16.24
CA PRO A 120 5.06 2.23 -15.28
C PRO A 120 4.53 0.91 -14.74
N GLU A 121 4.37 -0.10 -15.59
CA GLU A 121 3.91 -1.44 -15.20
C GLU A 121 4.88 -2.12 -14.23
N ALA A 122 6.19 -2.10 -14.57
CA ALA A 122 7.24 -2.63 -13.72
C ALA A 122 7.28 -1.93 -12.35
N LEU A 123 7.14 -0.61 -12.31
CA LEU A 123 7.13 0.17 -11.08
C LEU A 123 5.88 -0.12 -10.23
N MET A 124 4.72 -0.35 -10.85
CA MET A 124 3.52 -0.80 -10.13
C MET A 124 3.75 -2.18 -9.50
N GLY A 125 4.49 -3.07 -10.16
CA GLY A 125 4.91 -4.35 -9.60
C GLY A 125 5.83 -4.19 -8.39
N VAL A 126 6.85 -3.33 -8.46
CA VAL A 126 7.73 -3.02 -7.33
C VAL A 126 6.95 -2.43 -6.17
N ALA A 127 6.02 -1.52 -6.45
CA ALA A 127 5.14 -0.94 -5.43
C ALA A 127 4.26 -2.02 -4.77
N THR A 128 3.70 -2.95 -5.55
CA THR A 128 2.91 -4.08 -5.05
C THR A 128 3.72 -4.92 -4.07
N VAL A 129 4.97 -5.26 -4.39
CA VAL A 129 5.88 -5.99 -3.50
C VAL A 129 6.09 -5.23 -2.18
N GLY A 130 6.29 -3.91 -2.25
CA GLY A 130 6.42 -3.05 -1.07
C GLY A 130 5.15 -3.00 -0.21
N VAL A 131 3.98 -2.94 -0.84
CA VAL A 131 2.68 -2.94 -0.14
C VAL A 131 2.40 -4.30 0.52
N VAL A 132 2.72 -5.41 -0.15
CA VAL A 132 2.64 -6.77 0.44
C VAL A 132 3.50 -6.85 1.70
N TYR A 133 4.76 -6.41 1.64
CA TYR A 133 5.61 -6.32 2.83
C TYR A 133 4.95 -5.54 3.95
N ALA A 134 4.47 -4.33 3.66
CA ALA A 134 3.87 -3.45 4.65
C ALA A 134 2.61 -4.07 5.27
N THR A 135 1.80 -4.75 4.47
CA THR A 135 0.56 -5.41 4.89
C THR A 135 0.85 -6.55 5.85
N VAL A 136 1.71 -7.48 5.45
CA VAL A 136 2.04 -8.66 6.26
C VAL A 136 2.77 -8.27 7.53
N ARG A 137 3.79 -7.41 7.42
CA ARG A 137 4.49 -6.87 8.61
C ARG A 137 3.51 -6.26 9.60
N ARG A 138 2.58 -5.46 9.12
CA ARG A 138 1.62 -4.77 9.97
C ARG A 138 0.60 -5.73 10.58
N ALA A 139 0.07 -6.64 9.79
CA ALA A 139 -0.91 -7.63 10.24
C ALA A 139 -0.35 -8.47 11.40
N LEU A 140 0.89 -8.94 11.27
CA LEU A 140 1.52 -9.80 12.25
C LEU A 140 2.07 -9.04 13.47
N ALA A 141 2.69 -7.87 13.27
CA ALA A 141 3.18 -7.05 14.38
C ALA A 141 2.05 -6.38 15.18
N GLY A 142 0.92 -6.09 14.54
CA GLY A 142 -0.23 -5.41 15.14
C GLY A 142 -1.26 -6.32 15.81
N GLY A 143 -1.05 -7.64 15.83
CA GLY A 143 -1.90 -8.56 16.56
C GLY A 143 -3.29 -8.80 15.95
N LEU A 144 -3.44 -8.79 14.63
CA LEU A 144 -4.64 -9.32 13.98
C LEU A 144 -4.83 -10.78 14.43
N GLY A 145 -5.95 -11.07 15.10
CA GLY A 145 -6.23 -12.39 15.67
C GLY A 145 -5.82 -12.59 17.13
N GLY A 146 -5.53 -11.51 17.88
CA GLY A 146 -5.35 -11.55 19.35
C GLY A 146 -3.97 -11.99 19.84
N ARG A 147 -3.03 -12.32 18.95
CA ARG A 147 -1.64 -12.64 19.31
C ARG A 147 -0.71 -11.54 18.77
N VAL A 148 -0.17 -10.74 19.67
CA VAL A 148 0.87 -9.77 19.32
C VAL A 148 2.17 -10.54 19.08
N GLN A 149 2.63 -10.54 17.85
CA GLN A 149 3.92 -11.08 17.48
C GLN A 149 5.02 -10.01 17.67
N SER A 150 6.26 -10.43 17.81
CA SER A 150 7.36 -9.47 17.92
C SER A 150 7.50 -8.64 16.62
N PRO A 151 7.92 -7.38 16.70
CA PRO A 151 8.17 -6.54 15.52
C PRO A 151 9.19 -7.18 14.55
N ARG A 152 10.13 -7.96 15.06
CA ARG A 152 11.11 -8.69 14.26
C ARG A 152 10.45 -9.80 13.45
N PHE A 153 9.54 -10.57 14.07
CA PHE A 153 8.81 -11.61 13.35
C PHE A 153 7.97 -11.02 12.22
N GLY A 154 7.23 -9.94 12.49
CA GLY A 154 6.45 -9.24 11.45
C GLY A 154 7.32 -8.74 10.31
N HIS A 155 8.53 -8.27 10.60
CA HIS A 155 9.48 -7.82 9.58
C HIS A 155 9.93 -8.96 8.65
N TRP A 156 10.42 -10.07 9.22
CA TRP A 156 10.89 -11.20 8.43
C TRP A 156 9.78 -11.90 7.66
N ALA A 157 8.61 -12.05 8.26
CA ALA A 157 7.43 -12.57 7.56
C ALA A 157 6.99 -11.66 6.41
N GLY A 158 7.04 -10.35 6.61
CA GLY A 158 6.78 -9.37 5.56
C GLY A 158 7.78 -9.47 4.41
N LEU A 159 9.09 -9.59 4.72
CA LEU A 159 10.12 -9.79 3.70
C LEU A 159 9.94 -11.11 2.94
N ALA A 160 9.61 -12.20 3.62
CA ALA A 160 9.35 -13.49 2.99
C ALA A 160 8.15 -13.40 2.02
N ALA A 161 7.03 -12.81 2.45
CA ALA A 161 5.86 -12.62 1.60
C ALA A 161 6.17 -11.75 0.38
N ALA A 162 6.89 -10.65 0.58
CA ALA A 162 7.31 -9.76 -0.50
C ALA A 162 8.26 -10.46 -1.49
N LEU A 163 9.21 -11.24 -1.00
CA LEU A 163 10.13 -12.01 -1.83
C LEU A 163 9.39 -13.07 -2.66
N ILE A 164 8.47 -13.80 -2.03
CA ILE A 164 7.62 -14.77 -2.75
C ILE A 164 6.84 -14.08 -3.85
N THR A 165 6.22 -12.92 -3.56
CA THR A 165 5.49 -12.14 -4.56
C THR A 165 6.41 -11.72 -5.71
N ALA A 166 7.60 -11.17 -5.40
CA ALA A 166 8.55 -10.69 -6.39
C ALA A 166 9.08 -11.80 -7.32
N LEU A 167 9.26 -13.03 -6.79
CA LEU A 167 9.80 -14.16 -7.52
C LEU A 167 8.73 -15.07 -8.11
N THR A 168 7.44 -14.80 -7.87
CA THR A 168 6.35 -15.56 -8.50
C THR A 168 6.41 -15.38 -10.02
N PRO A 169 6.60 -16.47 -10.81
CA PRO A 169 6.87 -16.33 -12.24
C PRO A 169 5.79 -15.57 -13.01
N VAL A 170 4.51 -15.82 -12.71
CA VAL A 170 3.40 -15.11 -13.35
C VAL A 170 3.41 -13.61 -13.00
N ALA A 171 3.73 -13.24 -11.75
CA ALA A 171 3.83 -11.84 -11.35
C ALA A 171 4.98 -11.15 -12.10
N THR A 172 6.16 -11.79 -12.18
CA THR A 172 7.31 -11.28 -12.92
C THR A 172 6.96 -11.05 -14.40
N LEU A 173 6.27 -11.99 -15.04
CA LEU A 173 5.84 -11.85 -16.44
C LEU A 173 4.84 -10.70 -16.60
N MET A 174 3.81 -10.64 -15.76
CA MET A 174 2.72 -9.66 -15.90
C MET A 174 3.18 -8.23 -15.63
N PHE A 175 4.07 -8.01 -14.66
CA PHE A 175 4.63 -6.69 -14.38
C PHE A 175 5.70 -6.23 -15.39
N ARG A 176 6.18 -7.12 -16.23
CA ARG A 176 7.10 -6.79 -17.35
C ARG A 176 6.37 -6.66 -18.69
N PHE A 177 5.06 -6.65 -18.67
CA PHE A 177 4.18 -6.60 -19.82
C PHE A 177 3.14 -5.48 -19.64
N ASN A 178 2.70 -4.85 -20.71
CA ASN A 178 1.68 -3.79 -20.63
C ASN A 178 0.27 -4.38 -20.44
N ASN A 179 0.07 -5.00 -19.31
CA ASN A 179 -1.21 -5.56 -18.92
C ASN A 179 -1.93 -4.61 -17.95
N PRO A 180 -3.14 -4.14 -18.24
CA PRO A 180 -3.92 -3.30 -17.34
C PRO A 180 -4.10 -3.87 -15.92
N ASP A 181 -3.91 -5.17 -15.74
CA ASP A 181 -4.03 -5.84 -14.45
C ASP A 181 -2.92 -5.48 -13.45
N ALA A 182 -1.80 -4.89 -13.89
CA ALA A 182 -0.74 -4.43 -12.98
C ALA A 182 -1.26 -3.34 -12.01
N LEU A 183 -2.02 -2.37 -12.52
CA LEU A 183 -2.68 -1.39 -11.68
C LEU A 183 -3.75 -2.03 -10.78
N LEU A 184 -4.55 -2.95 -11.31
CA LEU A 184 -5.58 -3.65 -10.53
C LEU A 184 -4.96 -4.38 -9.34
N VAL A 185 -3.88 -5.13 -9.53
CA VAL A 185 -3.19 -5.87 -8.46
C VAL A 185 -2.63 -4.90 -7.41
N LEU A 186 -2.03 -3.79 -7.83
CA LEU A 186 -1.55 -2.76 -6.92
C LEU A 186 -2.70 -2.18 -6.09
N LEU A 187 -3.82 -1.81 -6.70
CA LEU A 187 -4.97 -1.23 -6.02
C LEU A 187 -5.61 -2.23 -5.04
N LEU A 188 -5.80 -3.50 -5.42
CA LEU A 188 -6.31 -4.55 -4.53
C LEU A 188 -5.37 -4.77 -3.33
N THR A 189 -4.07 -4.71 -3.55
CA THR A 189 -3.08 -4.84 -2.48
C THR A 189 -3.12 -3.64 -1.54
N LEU A 190 -3.28 -2.42 -2.07
CA LEU A 190 -3.50 -1.21 -1.29
C LEU A 190 -4.80 -1.27 -0.50
N ALA A 191 -5.89 -1.74 -1.10
CA ALA A 191 -7.17 -1.94 -0.42
C ALA A 191 -7.01 -2.91 0.76
N THR A 192 -6.28 -4.00 0.57
CA THR A 192 -5.96 -4.97 1.64
C THR A 192 -5.18 -4.30 2.77
N TYR A 193 -4.14 -3.51 2.45
CA TYR A 193 -3.39 -2.75 3.44
C TYR A 193 -4.28 -1.79 4.22
N CYS A 194 -5.14 -1.04 3.53
CA CYS A 194 -6.08 -0.09 4.15
C CYS A 194 -7.08 -0.81 5.06
N THR A 195 -7.58 -1.98 4.65
CA THR A 195 -8.48 -2.83 5.46
C THR A 195 -7.79 -3.29 6.74
N VAL A 196 -6.56 -3.77 6.66
CA VAL A 196 -5.76 -4.14 7.85
C VAL A 196 -5.59 -2.93 8.78
N ARG A 197 -5.31 -1.76 8.22
CA ARG A 197 -5.22 -0.51 9.00
C ARG A 197 -6.54 -0.12 9.65
N ALA A 198 -7.64 -0.25 8.94
CA ALA A 198 -8.97 0.04 9.45
C ALA A 198 -9.34 -0.88 10.63
N ALA A 199 -9.09 -2.18 10.47
CA ALA A 199 -9.35 -3.17 11.52
C ALA A 199 -8.54 -2.93 12.80
N GLN A 200 -7.26 -2.52 12.65
CA GLN A 200 -6.38 -2.25 13.80
C GLN A 200 -6.67 -0.92 14.50
N ALA A 201 -7.07 0.10 13.76
CA ALA A 201 -7.25 1.46 14.28
C ALA A 201 -8.71 1.82 14.57
N GLY A 202 -9.69 0.98 14.21
CA GLY A 202 -11.12 1.31 14.28
C GLY A 202 -11.49 2.54 13.44
N SER A 203 -10.75 2.81 12.36
CA SER A 203 -10.79 4.08 11.65
C SER A 203 -11.58 4.02 10.36
N ARG A 204 -12.67 4.79 10.28
CA ARG A 204 -13.50 4.93 9.07
C ARG A 204 -12.72 5.46 7.87
N ARG A 205 -11.68 6.31 8.09
CA ARG A 205 -10.87 6.87 7.00
C ARG A 205 -10.13 5.78 6.21
N TRP A 206 -9.56 4.79 6.91
CA TRP A 206 -8.89 3.68 6.25
C TRP A 206 -9.86 2.77 5.51
N LEU A 207 -11.07 2.61 6.04
CA LEU A 207 -12.12 1.83 5.35
C LEU A 207 -12.57 2.53 4.06
N MET A 208 -12.75 3.86 4.09
CA MET A 208 -13.07 4.62 2.89
C MET A 208 -11.95 4.54 1.84
N LEU A 209 -10.67 4.64 2.26
CA LEU A 209 -9.54 4.47 1.34
C LEU A 209 -9.49 3.07 0.74
N ALA A 210 -9.85 2.02 1.50
CA ALA A 210 -9.98 0.68 0.96
C ALA A 210 -11.05 0.60 -0.14
N GLY A 211 -12.20 1.23 0.08
CA GLY A 211 -13.28 1.28 -0.91
C GLY A 211 -12.96 2.09 -2.16
N VAL A 212 -12.14 3.14 -2.04
CA VAL A 212 -11.68 3.94 -3.20
C VAL A 212 -10.64 3.19 -4.04
N ALA A 213 -9.90 2.27 -3.44
CA ALA A 213 -8.87 1.49 -4.12
C ALA A 213 -9.43 0.24 -4.85
N ILE A 214 -10.71 -0.05 -4.74
CA ILE A 214 -11.42 -1.10 -5.46
C ILE A 214 -12.28 -0.50 -6.58
#